data_bc405f4401604626bda5f06ea5c140f5
#
_entry.id   bc405f4401604626bda5f06ea5c140f5
#
_cell.length_a   1.000
_cell.length_b   1.000
_cell.length_c   1.000
_cell.angle_alpha   90.00
_cell.angle_beta   90.00
_cell.angle_gamma   90.00
#
_symmetry.space_group_name_H-M   'P 1'
#
loop_
_entity.id
_entity.type
_entity.pdbx_description
1 polymer ?
#
loop_
_entity_poly.entity_id
_entity_poly.type
_entity_poly.pdbx_seq_one_letter_code
_entity_poly.pdbx_strand_id
1 'polypeptide(L)'
;MREQIGDRRVICGLSGGVDSSVTAALLAEAIGDRLSCILVDNGMLRKDEAAAVIEEFTNHFKTDLHVVQGEERFLKALAGVTDPQVKRQRIGHAFIDCFREEASHIDGAHFLAQGTLYPDVIESGAAADGPAATIKLHHNVGGLPEELGFELVEPLRELFKDEVRRLGLQLG
;
A
#
# COMPACT_ATOMS: atom_id res chain seq x y z
N MET A 1 -10.91 -11.03 9.34
CA MET A 1 -10.87 -9.63 8.87
C MET A 1 -11.99 -8.77 9.49
N ARG A 2 -13.29 -8.95 9.19
CA ARG A 2 -14.36 -8.12 9.80
C ARG A 2 -14.37 -8.16 11.34
N GLU A 3 -14.19 -9.31 11.93
CA GLU A 3 -14.11 -9.46 13.40
C GLU A 3 -12.88 -8.77 13.98
N GLN A 4 -11.74 -8.81 13.29
CA GLN A 4 -10.50 -8.14 13.69
C GLN A 4 -10.65 -6.61 13.67
N ILE A 5 -11.26 -6.07 12.61
CA ILE A 5 -11.41 -4.62 12.40
C ILE A 5 -12.48 -4.06 13.34
N GLY A 6 -13.56 -4.79 13.57
CA GLY A 6 -14.72 -4.29 14.34
C GLY A 6 -15.27 -3.01 13.71
N ASP A 7 -15.47 -1.98 14.51
CA ASP A 7 -16.01 -0.68 14.07
C ASP A 7 -14.93 0.36 13.74
N ARG A 8 -13.65 -0.05 13.70
CA ARG A 8 -12.53 0.86 13.51
C ARG A 8 -12.26 1.14 12.04
N ARG A 9 -11.55 2.23 11.75
CA ARG A 9 -11.16 2.65 10.42
C ARG A 9 -9.85 1.99 9.99
N VAL A 10 -9.76 1.66 8.70
CA VAL A 10 -8.60 1.07 8.04
C VAL A 10 -8.06 2.04 7.00
N ILE A 11 -6.74 2.21 6.95
CA ILE A 11 -6.04 2.88 5.85
C ILE A 11 -5.43 1.84 4.93
N CYS A 12 -5.52 2.05 3.62
CA CYS A 12 -4.91 1.22 2.60
C CYS A 12 -4.11 2.07 1.60
N GLY A 13 -2.82 1.79 1.44
CA GLY A 13 -2.00 2.41 0.40
C GLY A 13 -2.26 1.77 -0.97
N LEU A 14 -2.59 2.57 -1.97
CA LEU A 14 -2.71 2.15 -3.37
C LEU A 14 -1.41 2.41 -4.11
N SER A 15 -0.88 1.39 -4.77
CA SER A 15 0.37 1.48 -5.56
C SER A 15 0.15 1.37 -7.07
N GLY A 16 -1.11 1.25 -7.53
CA GLY A 16 -1.44 0.88 -8.91
C GLY A 16 -1.22 -0.61 -9.21
N GLY A 17 -0.68 -1.39 -8.27
CA GLY A 17 -0.46 -2.83 -8.43
C GLY A 17 -1.69 -3.65 -8.05
N VAL A 18 -1.83 -4.84 -8.66
CA VAL A 18 -2.96 -5.76 -8.43
C VAL A 18 -3.18 -6.07 -6.95
N ASP A 19 -2.11 -6.27 -6.18
CA ASP A 19 -2.24 -6.69 -4.78
C ASP A 19 -2.87 -5.62 -3.90
N SER A 20 -2.41 -4.37 -4.04
CA SER A 20 -2.99 -3.24 -3.31
C SER A 20 -4.44 -2.96 -3.73
N SER A 21 -4.73 -3.09 -5.04
CA SER A 21 -6.09 -2.89 -5.56
C SER A 21 -7.06 -3.97 -5.06
N VAL A 22 -6.67 -5.25 -5.11
CA VAL A 22 -7.51 -6.34 -4.59
C VAL A 22 -7.69 -6.25 -3.07
N THR A 23 -6.64 -5.86 -2.34
CA THR A 23 -6.72 -5.61 -0.89
C THR A 23 -7.76 -4.53 -0.59
N ALA A 24 -7.70 -3.40 -1.28
CA ALA A 24 -8.62 -2.29 -1.07
C ALA A 24 -10.05 -2.65 -1.51
N ALA A 25 -10.23 -3.35 -2.64
CA ALA A 25 -11.55 -3.81 -3.09
C ALA A 25 -12.21 -4.76 -2.09
N LEU A 26 -11.47 -5.75 -1.57
CA LEU A 26 -11.95 -6.64 -0.50
C LEU A 26 -12.38 -5.89 0.76
N LEU A 27 -11.58 -4.90 1.15
CA LEU A 27 -11.89 -4.08 2.33
C LEU A 27 -13.09 -3.18 2.08
N ALA A 28 -13.22 -2.58 0.88
CA ALA A 28 -14.39 -1.78 0.50
C ALA A 28 -15.69 -2.60 0.64
N GLU A 29 -15.70 -3.84 0.15
CA GLU A 29 -16.84 -4.74 0.34
C GLU A 29 -17.07 -5.17 1.81
N ALA A 30 -15.98 -5.31 2.57
CA ALA A 30 -16.05 -5.83 3.93
C ALA A 30 -16.50 -4.78 4.95
N ILE A 31 -16.03 -3.53 4.83
CA ILE A 31 -16.16 -2.48 5.84
C ILE A 31 -16.70 -1.14 5.31
N GLY A 32 -16.88 -1.01 3.98
CA GLY A 32 -17.49 0.17 3.35
C GLY A 32 -16.76 1.48 3.65
N ASP A 33 -17.48 2.47 4.16
CA ASP A 33 -17.01 3.83 4.46
C ASP A 33 -15.94 3.93 5.57
N ARG A 34 -15.63 2.82 6.23
CA ARG A 34 -14.53 2.74 7.19
C ARG A 34 -13.17 2.49 6.56
N LEU A 35 -13.12 2.34 5.24
CA LEU A 35 -11.89 2.27 4.47
C LEU A 35 -11.52 3.66 3.92
N SER A 36 -10.30 4.12 4.21
CA SER A 36 -9.67 5.26 3.54
C SER A 36 -8.48 4.76 2.73
N CYS A 37 -8.44 5.11 1.45
CA CYS A 37 -7.35 4.74 0.54
C CYS A 37 -6.43 5.93 0.32
N ILE A 38 -5.11 5.72 0.30
CA ILE A 38 -4.11 6.74 -0.01
C ILE A 38 -3.36 6.33 -1.27
N LEU A 39 -3.44 7.15 -2.31
CA LEU A 39 -2.64 7.04 -3.52
C LEU A 39 -1.58 8.14 -3.53
N VAL A 40 -0.31 7.75 -3.57
CA VAL A 40 0.79 8.70 -3.74
C VAL A 40 1.21 8.72 -5.21
N ASP A 41 0.84 9.79 -5.91
CA ASP A 41 1.35 10.04 -7.27
C ASP A 41 2.76 10.61 -7.17
N ASN A 42 3.73 9.77 -7.41
CA ASN A 42 5.15 10.09 -7.30
C ASN A 42 5.77 10.62 -8.60
N GLY A 43 4.96 10.83 -9.66
CA GLY A 43 5.42 11.25 -10.98
C GLY A 43 6.17 10.17 -11.78
N MET A 44 6.28 8.93 -11.25
CA MET A 44 6.98 7.80 -11.90
C MET A 44 6.01 6.64 -12.23
N LEU A 45 4.72 6.85 -12.05
CA LEU A 45 3.70 5.91 -12.46
C LEU A 45 3.65 5.85 -14.01
N ARG A 46 3.09 4.77 -14.54
CA ARG A 46 2.87 4.67 -15.99
C ARG A 46 1.89 5.74 -16.44
N LYS A 47 1.95 6.07 -17.74
CA LYS A 47 1.01 6.99 -18.33
C LYS A 47 -0.44 6.57 -18.01
N ASP A 48 -1.23 7.51 -17.53
CA ASP A 48 -2.65 7.35 -17.17
C ASP A 48 -2.93 6.37 -16.02
N GLU A 49 -1.90 5.77 -15.38
CA GLU A 49 -2.07 4.79 -14.29
C GLU A 49 -2.71 5.43 -13.04
N ALA A 50 -2.24 6.61 -12.63
CA ALA A 50 -2.84 7.33 -11.51
C ALA A 50 -4.31 7.67 -11.78
N ALA A 51 -4.63 8.17 -12.99
CA ALA A 51 -5.99 8.52 -13.38
C ALA A 51 -6.92 7.30 -13.37
N ALA A 52 -6.45 6.14 -13.88
CA ALA A 52 -7.22 4.90 -13.87
C ALA A 52 -7.52 4.42 -12.44
N VAL A 53 -6.53 4.46 -11.54
CA VAL A 53 -6.73 4.09 -10.13
C VAL A 53 -7.72 5.04 -9.44
N ILE A 54 -7.60 6.35 -9.69
CA ILE A 54 -8.52 7.35 -9.11
C ILE A 54 -9.95 7.09 -9.59
N GLU A 55 -10.15 6.87 -10.89
CA GLU A 55 -11.46 6.60 -11.47
C GLU A 55 -12.08 5.35 -10.88
N GLU A 56 -11.32 4.25 -10.80
CA GLU A 56 -11.75 2.97 -10.26
C GLU A 56 -12.21 3.09 -8.80
N PHE A 57 -11.36 3.64 -7.94
CA PHE A 57 -11.65 3.70 -6.51
C PHE A 57 -12.67 4.77 -6.13
N THR A 58 -12.79 5.83 -6.91
CA THR A 58 -13.81 6.87 -6.69
C THR A 58 -15.19 6.45 -7.21
N ASN A 59 -15.26 5.92 -8.44
CA ASN A 59 -16.54 5.69 -9.11
C ASN A 59 -17.09 4.29 -8.90
N HIS A 60 -16.23 3.27 -8.94
CA HIS A 60 -16.65 1.88 -8.81
C HIS A 60 -16.74 1.46 -7.34
N PHE A 61 -15.65 1.53 -6.59
CA PHE A 61 -15.62 1.12 -5.18
C PHE A 61 -16.14 2.18 -4.21
N LYS A 62 -16.24 3.44 -4.64
CA LYS A 62 -16.75 4.58 -3.84
C LYS A 62 -16.05 4.70 -2.48
N THR A 63 -14.74 4.50 -2.48
CA THR A 63 -13.91 4.62 -1.29
C THR A 63 -13.59 6.09 -0.97
N ASP A 64 -13.29 6.36 0.29
CA ASP A 64 -12.67 7.61 0.72
C ASP A 64 -11.22 7.63 0.23
N LEU A 65 -10.97 8.26 -0.93
CA LEU A 65 -9.69 8.26 -1.63
C LEU A 65 -8.94 9.58 -1.47
N HIS A 66 -7.78 9.51 -0.86
CA HIS A 66 -6.83 10.60 -0.69
C HIS A 66 -5.72 10.50 -1.75
N VAL A 67 -5.57 11.52 -2.57
CA VAL A 67 -4.53 11.57 -3.63
C VAL A 67 -3.45 12.56 -3.25
N VAL A 68 -2.25 12.07 -2.98
CA VAL A 68 -1.09 12.88 -2.64
C VAL A 68 -0.28 13.18 -3.90
N GLN A 69 -0.17 14.45 -4.28
CA GLN A 69 0.66 14.92 -5.38
C GLN A 69 2.12 15.02 -4.93
N GLY A 70 2.87 13.95 -5.12
CA GLY A 70 4.23 13.81 -4.62
C GLY A 70 5.35 14.09 -5.63
N GLU A 71 5.04 14.27 -6.92
CA GLU A 71 6.01 14.32 -8.02
C GLU A 71 7.23 15.21 -7.72
N GLU A 72 7.01 16.44 -7.31
CA GLU A 72 8.11 17.39 -7.02
C GLU A 72 9.03 16.90 -5.90
N ARG A 73 8.46 16.31 -4.84
CA ARG A 73 9.18 15.76 -3.69
C ARG A 73 10.07 14.59 -4.09
N PHE A 74 9.53 13.68 -4.91
CA PHE A 74 10.28 12.53 -5.40
C PHE A 74 11.38 12.93 -6.37
N LEU A 75 11.11 13.80 -7.34
CA LEU A 75 12.11 14.29 -8.28
C LEU A 75 13.24 15.03 -7.56
N LYS A 76 12.93 15.84 -6.56
CA LYS A 76 13.93 16.51 -5.73
C LYS A 76 14.79 15.53 -4.94
N ALA A 77 14.19 14.48 -4.36
CA ALA A 77 14.92 13.45 -3.63
C ALA A 77 15.87 12.66 -4.54
N LEU A 78 15.54 12.52 -5.83
CA LEU A 78 16.33 11.77 -6.81
C LEU A 78 17.36 12.62 -7.57
N ALA A 79 17.34 13.93 -7.42
CA ALA A 79 18.25 14.82 -8.15
C ALA A 79 19.72 14.45 -7.91
N GLY A 80 20.47 14.24 -9.00
CA GLY A 80 21.89 13.87 -8.98
C GLY A 80 22.21 12.45 -8.50
N VAL A 81 21.20 11.62 -8.21
CA VAL A 81 21.41 10.22 -7.77
C VAL A 81 21.49 9.31 -8.98
N THR A 82 22.63 8.62 -9.15
CA THR A 82 22.85 7.64 -10.22
C THR A 82 22.78 6.19 -9.74
N ASP A 83 23.15 5.94 -8.49
CA ASP A 83 23.16 4.60 -7.89
C ASP A 83 21.73 4.05 -7.72
N PRO A 84 21.41 2.85 -8.27
CA PRO A 84 20.07 2.29 -8.23
C PRO A 84 19.60 1.96 -6.80
N GLN A 85 20.50 1.56 -5.91
CA GLN A 85 20.18 1.23 -4.53
C GLN A 85 19.80 2.47 -3.73
N VAL A 86 20.60 3.54 -3.90
CA VAL A 86 20.30 4.84 -3.28
C VAL A 86 18.99 5.41 -3.80
N LYS A 87 18.71 5.27 -5.12
CA LYS A 87 17.40 5.66 -5.68
C LYS A 87 16.24 4.96 -4.98
N ARG A 88 16.30 3.64 -4.84
CA ARG A 88 15.24 2.86 -4.17
C ARG A 88 15.03 3.32 -2.73
N GLN A 89 16.11 3.50 -1.97
CA GLN A 89 16.01 3.98 -0.59
C GLN A 89 15.36 5.35 -0.50
N ARG A 90 15.76 6.31 -1.36
CA ARG A 90 15.19 7.66 -1.37
C ARG A 90 13.71 7.67 -1.78
N ILE A 91 13.34 6.84 -2.77
CA ILE A 91 11.94 6.65 -3.15
C ILE A 91 11.13 6.10 -1.97
N GLY A 92 11.65 5.06 -1.30
CA GLY A 92 10.99 4.47 -0.14
C GLY A 92 10.77 5.48 1.00
N HIS A 93 11.80 6.26 1.37
CA HIS A 93 11.67 7.28 2.39
C HIS A 93 10.67 8.38 2.00
N ALA A 94 10.75 8.90 0.76
CA ALA A 94 9.82 9.92 0.29
C ALA A 94 8.36 9.41 0.30
N PHE A 95 8.15 8.13 -0.06
CA PHE A 95 6.84 7.50 -0.01
C PHE A 95 6.32 7.40 1.42
N ILE A 96 7.14 6.91 2.34
CA ILE A 96 6.80 6.80 3.76
C ILE A 96 6.41 8.16 4.33
N ASP A 97 7.17 9.19 4.02
CA ASP A 97 6.89 10.55 4.51
C ASP A 97 5.56 11.09 3.97
N CYS A 98 5.30 10.95 2.66
CA CYS A 98 4.02 11.36 2.05
C CYS A 98 2.84 10.59 2.66
N PHE A 99 3.01 9.27 2.80
CA PHE A 99 1.97 8.42 3.37
C PHE A 99 1.68 8.77 4.84
N ARG A 100 2.72 8.99 5.63
CA ARG A 100 2.60 9.38 7.04
C ARG A 100 1.89 10.72 7.21
N GLU A 101 2.26 11.72 6.41
CA GLU A 101 1.61 13.03 6.43
C GLU A 101 0.12 12.90 6.15
N GLU A 102 -0.27 12.19 5.09
CA GLU A 102 -1.67 12.02 4.75
C GLU A 102 -2.43 11.18 5.77
N ALA A 103 -1.83 10.08 6.23
CA ALA A 103 -2.43 9.21 7.25
C ALA A 103 -2.73 9.96 8.56
N SER A 104 -1.93 10.98 8.90
CA SER A 104 -2.16 11.80 10.09
C SER A 104 -3.40 12.70 10.00
N HIS A 105 -3.92 12.94 8.80
CA HIS A 105 -5.14 13.70 8.56
C HIS A 105 -6.41 12.84 8.58
N ILE A 106 -6.26 11.52 8.65
CA ILE A 106 -7.39 10.57 8.66
C ILE A 106 -7.75 10.22 10.10
N ASP A 107 -8.80 10.86 10.61
CA ASP A 107 -9.26 10.64 11.97
C ASP A 107 -9.76 9.22 12.22
N GLY A 108 -9.41 8.67 13.39
CA GLY A 108 -9.88 7.35 13.83
C GLY A 108 -9.27 6.16 13.08
N ALA A 109 -8.24 6.37 12.30
CA ALA A 109 -7.49 5.29 11.69
C ALA A 109 -6.78 4.47 12.77
N HIS A 110 -6.95 3.14 12.70
CA HIS A 110 -6.38 2.21 13.68
C HIS A 110 -5.60 1.08 13.01
N PHE A 111 -6.02 0.71 11.80
CA PHE A 111 -5.41 -0.36 11.04
C PHE A 111 -4.76 0.15 9.75
N LEU A 112 -3.62 -0.46 9.39
CA LEU A 112 -3.01 -0.33 8.08
C LEU A 112 -3.17 -1.66 7.32
N ALA A 113 -3.80 -1.59 6.15
CA ALA A 113 -3.94 -2.75 5.27
C ALA A 113 -2.70 -2.90 4.38
N GLN A 114 -2.21 -4.12 4.29
CA GLN A 114 -1.11 -4.50 3.41
C GLN A 114 -1.48 -5.68 2.51
N GLY A 115 -1.08 -5.59 1.24
CA GLY A 115 -1.28 -6.65 0.25
C GLY A 115 -0.18 -7.72 0.30
N THR A 116 0.24 -8.14 1.49
CA THR A 116 1.19 -9.23 1.69
C THR A 116 0.62 -10.53 1.17
N LEU A 117 1.39 -11.27 0.36
CA LEU A 117 1.02 -12.56 -0.18
C LEU A 117 1.71 -13.71 0.58
N TYR A 118 1.22 -14.94 0.39
CA TYR A 118 1.81 -16.12 1.01
C TYR A 118 3.29 -16.33 0.66
N PRO A 119 3.78 -16.14 -0.58
CA PRO A 119 5.21 -16.16 -0.91
C PRO A 119 6.04 -15.16 -0.10
N ASP A 120 5.53 -13.94 0.12
CA ASP A 120 6.23 -12.91 0.91
C ASP A 120 6.44 -13.36 2.35
N VAL A 121 5.45 -14.09 2.91
CA VAL A 121 5.52 -14.66 4.26
C VAL A 121 6.60 -15.74 4.37
N ILE A 122 6.66 -16.66 3.37
CA ILE A 122 7.67 -17.73 3.33
C ILE A 122 9.07 -17.14 3.19
N GLU A 123 9.27 -16.23 2.26
CA GLU A 123 10.55 -15.55 2.04
C GLU A 123 10.97 -14.76 3.29
N SER A 124 9.99 -14.18 3.99
CA SER A 124 10.22 -13.47 5.25
C SER A 124 10.69 -14.39 6.37
N GLY A 125 10.10 -15.57 6.49
CA GLY A 125 10.49 -16.58 7.50
C GLY A 125 11.88 -17.18 7.23
N ALA A 126 12.24 -17.37 5.94
CA ALA A 126 13.52 -17.95 5.55
C ALA A 126 14.73 -17.01 5.66
N ALA A 127 14.51 -15.70 5.74
CA ALA A 127 15.55 -14.67 5.66
C ALA A 127 15.95 -14.06 7.02
N ALA A 128 15.54 -14.66 8.12
CA ALA A 128 15.90 -14.16 9.46
C ALA A 128 17.43 -14.08 9.70
N ASP A 129 18.25 -14.83 8.93
CA ASP A 129 19.70 -14.95 9.11
C ASP A 129 20.55 -14.70 7.83
N GLY A 130 20.03 -14.02 6.76
CA GLY A 130 20.77 -13.92 5.50
C GLY A 130 20.72 -12.56 4.80
N PRO A 131 21.55 -12.35 3.72
CA PRO A 131 21.59 -11.09 2.94
C PRO A 131 20.27 -10.74 2.26
N ALA A 132 19.29 -11.63 2.23
CA ALA A 132 17.92 -11.39 1.78
C ALA A 132 17.11 -10.44 2.68
N ALA A 133 17.55 -10.18 3.91
CA ALA A 133 16.92 -9.18 4.79
C ALA A 133 16.93 -7.77 4.18
N THR A 134 17.90 -7.48 3.31
CA THR A 134 18.03 -6.16 2.64
C THR A 134 17.05 -5.98 1.47
N ILE A 135 16.51 -7.08 0.89
CA ILE A 135 15.57 -7.03 -0.23
C ILE A 135 14.15 -6.70 0.26
N LYS A 136 13.85 -6.95 1.53
CA LYS A 136 12.53 -6.78 2.15
C LYS A 136 12.06 -5.35 2.37
N LEU A 137 12.98 -4.38 2.35
CA LEU A 137 12.64 -2.95 2.47
C LEU A 137 11.75 -2.44 1.32
N HIS A 138 11.55 -3.23 0.25
CA HIS A 138 10.86 -2.80 -0.96
C HIS A 138 9.43 -3.33 -1.10
N HIS A 139 9.06 -4.40 -0.42
CA HIS A 139 7.71 -5.00 -0.45
C HIS A 139 6.91 -4.73 0.82
N ASN A 140 7.59 -4.48 1.91
CA ASN A 140 6.99 -4.04 3.15
C ASN A 140 7.36 -2.57 3.34
N VAL A 141 6.39 -1.72 3.56
CA VAL A 141 6.61 -0.39 4.09
C VAL A 141 7.10 -0.59 5.53
N GLY A 142 8.28 -1.22 5.64
CA GLY A 142 8.82 -1.76 6.87
C GLY A 142 8.98 -0.67 7.92
N GLY A 143 8.37 -0.88 9.08
CA GLY A 143 8.37 0.05 10.19
C GLY A 143 7.21 1.04 10.22
N LEU A 144 6.50 1.31 9.12
CA LEU A 144 5.38 2.25 9.08
C LEU A 144 4.26 1.90 10.09
N PRO A 145 3.82 0.63 10.22
CA PRO A 145 2.80 0.30 11.20
C PRO A 145 3.23 0.60 12.63
N GLU A 146 4.47 0.23 12.98
CA GLU A 146 5.01 0.46 14.33
C GLU A 146 5.24 1.94 14.62
N GLU A 147 5.80 2.68 13.65
CA GLU A 147 6.05 4.12 13.79
C GLU A 147 4.77 4.96 13.88
N LEU A 148 3.69 4.53 13.22
CA LEU A 148 2.40 5.21 13.23
C LEU A 148 1.41 4.65 14.27
N GLY A 149 1.78 3.56 14.95
CA GLY A 149 0.93 2.91 15.95
C GLY A 149 -0.28 2.19 15.36
N PHE A 150 -0.22 1.79 14.08
CA PHE A 150 -1.27 1.02 13.42
C PHE A 150 -1.11 -0.47 13.67
N GLU A 151 -2.24 -1.16 13.84
CA GLU A 151 -2.31 -2.61 13.72
C GLU A 151 -2.40 -3.02 12.24
N LEU A 152 -1.82 -4.17 11.87
CA LEU A 152 -1.84 -4.66 10.50
C LEU A 152 -3.09 -5.49 10.19
N VAL A 153 -3.61 -5.28 8.98
CA VAL A 153 -4.61 -6.16 8.34
C VAL A 153 -4.05 -6.61 7.00
N GLU A 154 -3.91 -7.93 6.84
CA GLU A 154 -3.30 -8.55 5.66
C GLU A 154 -4.28 -9.53 4.99
N PRO A 155 -5.25 -9.05 4.21
CA PRO A 155 -6.34 -9.90 3.69
C PRO A 155 -5.87 -10.99 2.72
N LEU A 156 -4.71 -10.81 2.07
CA LEU A 156 -4.19 -11.70 1.03
C LEU A 156 -3.09 -12.64 1.53
N ARG A 157 -2.78 -12.62 2.83
CA ARG A 157 -1.61 -13.29 3.42
C ARG A 157 -1.51 -14.80 3.16
N GLU A 158 -2.65 -15.45 2.93
CA GLU A 158 -2.72 -16.89 2.68
C GLU A 158 -2.88 -17.24 1.19
N LEU A 159 -2.84 -16.23 0.29
CA LEU A 159 -3.09 -16.40 -1.13
C LEU A 159 -1.81 -16.32 -1.96
N PHE A 160 -1.78 -17.08 -3.06
CA PHE A 160 -0.79 -16.95 -4.11
C PHE A 160 -1.21 -15.89 -5.14
N LYS A 161 -0.26 -15.40 -5.92
CA LYS A 161 -0.46 -14.32 -6.89
C LYS A 161 -1.53 -14.61 -7.95
N ASP A 162 -1.65 -15.85 -8.40
CA ASP A 162 -2.66 -16.28 -9.36
C ASP A 162 -4.06 -16.33 -8.74
N GLU A 163 -4.17 -16.65 -7.45
CA GLU A 163 -5.42 -16.62 -6.69
C GLU A 163 -5.88 -15.18 -6.48
N VAL A 164 -4.96 -14.28 -6.14
CA VAL A 164 -5.26 -12.84 -6.02
C VAL A 164 -5.76 -12.25 -7.33
N ARG A 165 -5.16 -12.63 -8.49
CA ARG A 165 -5.65 -12.19 -9.80
C ARG A 165 -7.06 -12.70 -10.11
N ARG A 166 -7.36 -13.97 -9.77
CA ARG A 166 -8.71 -14.54 -9.93
C ARG A 166 -9.72 -13.84 -9.04
N LEU A 167 -9.33 -13.53 -7.80
CA LEU A 167 -10.16 -12.79 -6.87
C LEU A 167 -10.43 -11.37 -7.39
N GLY A 168 -9.42 -10.67 -7.90
CA GLY A 168 -9.57 -9.35 -8.52
C GLY A 168 -10.59 -9.35 -9.65
N LEU A 169 -10.56 -10.37 -10.54
CA LEU A 169 -11.55 -10.52 -11.61
C LEU A 169 -12.98 -10.78 -11.13
N GLN A 170 -13.17 -11.27 -9.91
CA GLN A 170 -14.50 -11.48 -9.31
C GLN A 170 -15.04 -10.22 -8.64
N LEU A 171 -14.14 -9.35 -8.20
CA LEU A 171 -14.50 -8.09 -7.54
C LEU A 171 -14.80 -6.96 -8.55
N GLY A 172 -14.39 -7.13 -9.80
CA GLY A 172 -14.53 -6.15 -10.89
C GLY A 172 -13.17 -5.63 -11.31
#